data_11b1e7436a5d5d09bbbe0a082c76746d
#
_entry.id   11b1e7436a5d5d09bbbe0a082c76746d
#
_cell.length_a   1.000
_cell.length_b   1.000
_cell.length_c   1.000
_cell.angle_alpha   90.00
_cell.angle_beta   90.00
_cell.angle_gamma   90.00
#
_symmetry.space_group_name_H-M   'P 1'
#
loop_
_entity.id
_entity.type
_entity.pdbx_description
1 polymer ?
#
loop_
_entity_poly.entity_id
_entity_poly.type
_entity_poly.pdbx_seq_one_letter_code
_entity_poly.pdbx_strand_id
1 'polypeptide(L)'
;PNYILKWDEKLAERFLHCSGGLVKYMGLAPEENPDFQRFIPKMRGKVKISLAHTNADFPTALKAYQAGASHAVHLFNAMTGLDHRNPGVVGATIEEKEVFAELITDGIHVHPAMVRLAFEALGEDRVILISDSLRSTGMPDGLYDLGGQEVEKKGKHCTLTSNGALAGSVSNVYDCLCT
;
A
#
# COMPACT_ATOMS: atom_id res chain seq x y z
N PRO A 1 8.26 -4.50 13.53
CA PRO A 1 9.04 -3.26 13.52
C PRO A 1 8.73 -2.44 14.77
N ASN A 2 9.76 -1.85 15.40
CA ASN A 2 9.63 -1.13 16.66
C ASN A 2 8.91 0.24 16.54
N TYR A 3 8.41 0.58 15.35
CA TYR A 3 7.85 1.90 15.03
C TYR A 3 6.40 1.86 14.55
N ILE A 4 5.72 0.72 14.64
CA ILE A 4 4.27 0.65 14.36
C ILE A 4 3.55 1.33 15.52
N LEU A 5 2.86 2.42 15.20
CA LEU A 5 2.02 3.13 16.16
C LEU A 5 0.58 2.66 16.00
N LYS A 6 -0.10 2.48 17.13
CA LYS A 6 -1.56 2.38 17.10
C LYS A 6 -2.13 3.72 16.68
N TRP A 7 -3.26 3.68 16.01
CA TRP A 7 -3.94 4.90 15.59
C TRP A 7 -4.22 5.80 16.80
N ASP A 8 -3.83 7.05 16.66
CA ASP A 8 -4.13 8.12 17.60
C ASP A 8 -4.73 9.30 16.82
N GLU A 9 -5.98 9.66 17.13
CA GLU A 9 -6.71 10.75 16.47
C GLU A 9 -5.98 12.09 16.61
N LYS A 10 -5.41 12.37 17.80
CA LYS A 10 -4.66 13.61 18.05
C LYS A 10 -3.36 13.66 17.24
N LEU A 11 -2.69 12.51 17.10
CA LEU A 11 -1.47 12.40 16.31
C LEU A 11 -1.79 12.61 14.82
N ALA A 12 -2.87 12.00 14.32
CA ALA A 12 -3.33 12.21 12.95
C ALA A 12 -3.67 13.68 12.67
N GLU A 13 -4.42 14.32 13.57
CA GLU A 13 -4.75 15.75 13.46
C GLU A 13 -3.51 16.65 13.51
N ARG A 14 -2.51 16.30 14.33
CA ARG A 14 -1.23 16.98 14.35
C ARG A 14 -0.50 16.89 13.01
N PHE A 15 -0.44 15.71 12.39
CA PHE A 15 0.17 15.55 11.07
C PHE A 15 -0.57 16.36 10.00
N LEU A 16 -1.90 16.33 10.00
CA LEU A 16 -2.71 17.14 9.09
C LEU A 16 -2.43 18.64 9.26
N HIS A 17 -2.39 19.10 10.50
CA HIS A 17 -2.10 20.51 10.81
C HIS A 17 -0.67 20.92 10.39
N CYS A 18 0.35 20.13 10.79
CA CYS A 18 1.75 20.44 10.48
C CYS A 18 2.05 20.36 8.98
N SER A 19 1.29 19.56 8.22
CA SER A 19 1.45 19.47 6.78
C SER A 19 0.88 20.67 6.00
N GLY A 20 0.19 21.59 6.66
CA GLY A 20 -0.49 22.70 5.97
C GLY A 20 -1.53 22.22 4.94
N GLY A 21 -2.14 21.05 5.16
CA GLY A 21 -3.13 20.45 4.27
C GLY A 21 -2.53 19.65 3.10
N LEU A 22 -1.22 19.39 3.09
CA LEU A 22 -0.55 18.59 2.05
C LEU A 22 -0.81 17.09 2.19
N VAL A 23 -0.99 16.58 3.42
CA VAL A 23 -1.34 15.17 3.65
C VAL A 23 -2.75 14.91 3.16
N LYS A 24 -2.90 14.04 2.16
CA LYS A 24 -4.18 13.66 1.54
C LYS A 24 -4.57 12.22 1.84
N TYR A 25 -3.60 11.36 2.15
CA TYR A 25 -3.78 9.94 2.45
C TYR A 25 -3.03 9.55 3.70
N MET A 26 -3.60 8.63 4.48
CA MET A 26 -2.94 7.98 5.61
C MET A 26 -3.17 6.48 5.52
N GLY A 27 -2.07 5.71 5.57
CA GLY A 27 -2.09 4.25 5.61
C GLY A 27 -2.49 3.71 6.98
N LEU A 28 -3.23 2.61 6.97
CA LEU A 28 -3.72 1.91 8.15
C LEU A 28 -3.67 0.40 7.95
N ALA A 29 -3.24 -0.34 8.98
CA ALA A 29 -3.44 -1.77 9.13
C ALA A 29 -4.59 -2.00 10.11
N PRO A 30 -5.80 -2.37 9.64
CA PRO A 30 -6.99 -2.42 10.50
C PRO A 30 -6.90 -3.49 11.58
N GLU A 31 -6.20 -4.60 11.35
CA GLU A 31 -5.97 -5.65 12.35
C GLU A 31 -5.15 -5.18 13.54
N GLU A 32 -4.28 -4.20 13.34
CA GLU A 32 -3.48 -3.58 14.39
C GLU A 32 -4.26 -2.48 15.16
N ASN A 33 -5.41 -2.09 14.64
CA ASN A 33 -6.23 -0.97 15.13
C ASN A 33 -7.69 -1.38 15.31
N PRO A 34 -8.05 -2.15 16.36
CA PRO A 34 -9.39 -2.73 16.54
C PRO A 34 -10.53 -1.71 16.50
N ASP A 35 -10.26 -0.47 16.87
CA ASP A 35 -11.23 0.62 16.85
C ASP A 35 -11.35 1.34 15.48
N PHE A 36 -10.80 0.78 14.41
CA PHE A 36 -10.78 1.42 13.09
C PHE A 36 -12.17 1.86 12.60
N GLN A 37 -13.19 1.07 12.88
CA GLN A 37 -14.57 1.40 12.51
C GLN A 37 -15.09 2.68 13.18
N ARG A 38 -14.50 3.06 14.31
CA ARG A 38 -14.85 4.28 15.03
C ARG A 38 -14.13 5.51 14.48
N PHE A 39 -12.85 5.39 14.11
CA PHE A 39 -12.07 6.56 13.73
C PHE A 39 -11.99 6.78 12.22
N ILE A 40 -12.07 5.75 11.34
CA ILE A 40 -12.10 5.98 9.90
C ILE A 40 -13.19 6.99 9.51
N PRO A 41 -14.46 6.87 9.98
CA PRO A 41 -15.48 7.85 9.67
C PRO A 41 -15.15 9.28 10.14
N LYS A 42 -14.44 9.43 11.25
CA LYS A 42 -14.03 10.74 11.77
C LYS A 42 -13.00 11.47 10.89
N MET A 43 -12.28 10.72 10.06
CA MET A 43 -11.32 11.28 9.11
C MET A 43 -11.96 11.72 7.80
N ARG A 44 -13.23 11.38 7.57
CA ARG A 44 -13.96 11.75 6.36
C ARG A 44 -13.94 13.27 6.17
N GLY A 45 -13.56 13.71 4.96
CA GLY A 45 -13.42 15.13 4.63
C GLY A 45 -12.12 15.79 5.10
N LYS A 46 -11.34 15.12 5.98
CA LYS A 46 -10.03 15.61 6.43
C LYS A 46 -8.89 14.95 5.64
N VAL A 47 -8.91 13.63 5.53
CA VAL A 47 -7.90 12.81 4.86
C VAL A 47 -8.56 11.50 4.39
N LYS A 48 -8.06 10.92 3.33
CA LYS A 48 -8.46 9.58 2.87
C LYS A 48 -7.66 8.52 3.62
N ILE A 49 -8.34 7.49 4.11
CA ILE A 49 -7.69 6.34 4.73
C ILE A 49 -7.50 5.26 3.67
N SER A 50 -6.29 4.71 3.61
CA SER A 50 -5.92 3.59 2.76
C SER A 50 -5.49 2.38 3.59
N LEU A 51 -5.74 1.16 3.12
CA LEU A 51 -5.19 -0.05 3.73
C LEU A 51 -3.78 -0.27 3.19
N ALA A 52 -2.81 -0.37 4.10
CA ALA A 52 -1.38 -0.45 3.76
C ALA A 52 -0.65 -1.34 4.75
N HIS A 53 0.30 -2.19 4.24
CA HIS A 53 1.13 -3.06 5.09
C HIS A 53 0.31 -3.84 6.11
N THR A 54 -0.69 -4.57 5.64
CA THR A 54 -1.73 -5.16 6.49
C THR A 54 -1.88 -6.67 6.26
N ASN A 55 -2.03 -7.41 7.33
CA ASN A 55 -2.39 -8.82 7.31
C ASN A 55 -3.90 -9.04 7.59
N ALA A 56 -4.72 -8.02 7.36
CA ALA A 56 -6.15 -8.13 7.57
C ALA A 56 -6.73 -9.30 6.76
N ASP A 57 -7.63 -10.04 7.37
CA ASP A 57 -8.47 -10.99 6.67
C ASP A 57 -9.56 -10.27 5.85
N PHE A 58 -10.25 -11.00 4.99
CA PHE A 58 -11.30 -10.45 4.14
C PHE A 58 -12.39 -9.71 4.94
N PRO A 59 -12.99 -10.26 6.02
CA PRO A 59 -14.01 -9.56 6.78
C PRO A 59 -13.52 -8.26 7.42
N THR A 60 -12.28 -8.22 7.91
CA THR A 60 -11.69 -7.05 8.53
C THR A 60 -11.41 -5.95 7.50
N ALA A 61 -10.83 -6.30 6.36
CA ALA A 61 -10.60 -5.37 5.27
C ALA A 61 -11.90 -4.80 4.71
N LEU A 62 -12.91 -5.65 4.47
CA LEU A 62 -14.22 -5.23 3.99
C LEU A 62 -14.89 -4.24 4.96
N LYS A 63 -14.87 -4.52 6.27
CA LYS A 63 -15.39 -3.60 7.29
C LYS A 63 -14.65 -2.26 7.30
N ALA A 64 -13.34 -2.25 7.05
CA ALA A 64 -12.57 -1.01 6.98
C ALA A 64 -12.97 -0.17 5.76
N TYR A 65 -13.20 -0.79 4.60
CA TYR A 65 -13.72 -0.12 3.42
C TYR A 65 -15.13 0.42 3.65
N GLN A 66 -16.04 -0.38 4.20
CA GLN A 66 -17.39 0.04 4.56
C GLN A 66 -17.41 1.19 5.59
N ALA A 67 -16.39 1.27 6.46
CA ALA A 67 -16.22 2.39 7.37
C ALA A 67 -15.73 3.67 6.68
N GLY A 68 -15.20 3.58 5.45
CA GLY A 68 -14.79 4.72 4.63
C GLY A 68 -13.32 4.73 4.22
N ALA A 69 -12.56 3.66 4.44
CA ALA A 69 -11.28 3.50 3.76
C ALA A 69 -11.52 3.37 2.26
N SER A 70 -10.67 3.96 1.43
CA SER A 70 -10.96 4.16 0.02
C SER A 70 -9.90 3.63 -0.94
N HIS A 71 -8.78 3.12 -0.42
CA HIS A 71 -7.67 2.64 -1.24
C HIS A 71 -7.00 1.42 -0.64
N ALA A 72 -6.48 0.53 -1.50
CA ALA A 72 -5.46 -0.47 -1.18
C ALA A 72 -4.12 0.03 -1.71
N VAL A 73 -3.14 0.22 -0.83
CA VAL A 73 -1.78 0.66 -1.21
C VAL A 73 -1.02 -0.52 -1.78
N HIS A 74 -0.30 -0.34 -2.89
CA HIS A 74 0.54 -1.34 -3.57
C HIS A 74 -0.04 -2.76 -3.53
N LEU A 75 -1.26 -2.93 -4.07
CA LEU A 75 -2.04 -4.17 -4.07
C LEU A 75 -1.15 -5.40 -4.33
N PHE A 76 -1.35 -6.48 -3.60
CA PHE A 76 -0.57 -7.72 -3.48
C PHE A 76 0.71 -7.61 -2.64
N ASN A 77 1.30 -6.43 -2.47
CA ASN A 77 2.56 -6.27 -1.75
C ASN A 77 2.30 -5.96 -0.27
N ALA A 78 3.08 -6.57 0.62
CA ALA A 78 2.98 -6.40 2.07
C ALA A 78 1.55 -6.54 2.62
N MET A 79 0.78 -7.50 2.08
CA MET A 79 -0.58 -7.83 2.52
C MET A 79 -0.88 -9.33 2.37
N THR A 80 -2.00 -9.78 2.94
CA THR A 80 -2.49 -11.15 2.75
C THR A 80 -2.72 -11.44 1.27
N GLY A 81 -2.23 -12.58 0.79
CA GLY A 81 -2.39 -13.02 -0.59
C GLY A 81 -3.85 -13.35 -0.94
N LEU A 82 -4.13 -13.40 -2.24
CA LEU A 82 -5.42 -13.85 -2.76
C LEU A 82 -5.49 -15.38 -2.75
N ASP A 83 -6.23 -15.95 -1.81
CA ASP A 83 -6.50 -17.38 -1.74
C ASP A 83 -7.99 -17.66 -1.87
N HIS A 84 -8.34 -18.81 -2.45
CA HIS A 84 -9.73 -19.16 -2.77
C HIS A 84 -10.65 -19.36 -1.54
N ARG A 85 -10.10 -19.55 -0.34
CA ARG A 85 -10.85 -19.61 0.93
C ARG A 85 -10.59 -18.41 1.83
N ASN A 86 -9.45 -17.75 1.66
CA ASN A 86 -9.04 -16.59 2.43
C ASN A 86 -8.59 -15.47 1.47
N PRO A 87 -9.54 -14.79 0.80
CA PRO A 87 -9.20 -13.85 -0.26
C PRO A 87 -8.52 -12.55 0.23
N GLY A 88 -8.46 -12.35 1.54
CA GLY A 88 -7.71 -11.29 2.19
C GLY A 88 -8.11 -9.88 1.74
N VAL A 89 -7.16 -8.97 1.85
CA VAL A 89 -7.34 -7.56 1.43
C VAL A 89 -7.63 -7.45 -0.07
N VAL A 90 -6.97 -8.27 -0.89
CA VAL A 90 -7.15 -8.25 -2.35
C VAL A 90 -8.59 -8.59 -2.71
N GLY A 91 -9.15 -9.65 -2.12
CA GLY A 91 -10.55 -10.03 -2.34
C GLY A 91 -11.53 -8.96 -1.88
N ALA A 92 -11.28 -8.33 -0.71
CA ALA A 92 -12.11 -7.25 -0.21
C ALA A 92 -12.05 -6.00 -1.12
N THR A 93 -10.89 -5.71 -1.71
CA THR A 93 -10.72 -4.61 -2.68
C THR A 93 -11.48 -4.89 -3.98
N ILE A 94 -11.53 -6.14 -4.42
CA ILE A 94 -12.32 -6.54 -5.60
C ILE A 94 -13.82 -6.42 -5.33
N GLU A 95 -14.26 -6.86 -4.16
CA GLU A 95 -15.68 -6.86 -3.74
C GLU A 95 -16.22 -5.44 -3.59
N GLU A 96 -15.48 -4.53 -2.92
CA GLU A 96 -15.93 -3.17 -2.66
C GLU A 96 -15.67 -2.26 -3.87
N LYS A 97 -16.74 -1.91 -4.58
CA LYS A 97 -16.67 -1.25 -5.91
C LYS A 97 -16.19 0.21 -5.88
N GLU A 98 -16.28 0.86 -4.73
CA GLU A 98 -15.86 2.26 -4.55
C GLU A 98 -14.38 2.40 -4.12
N VAL A 99 -13.67 1.28 -3.96
CA VAL A 99 -12.27 1.26 -3.53
C VAL A 99 -11.32 1.24 -4.72
N PHE A 100 -10.32 2.10 -4.68
CA PHE A 100 -9.22 2.15 -5.63
C PHE A 100 -8.08 1.23 -5.21
N ALA A 101 -7.31 0.73 -6.15
CA ALA A 101 -6.12 -0.08 -5.90
C ALA A 101 -4.89 0.57 -6.53
N GLU A 102 -3.89 0.86 -5.72
CA GLU A 102 -2.57 1.22 -6.20
C GLU A 102 -1.81 -0.03 -6.63
N LEU A 103 -1.18 -0.01 -7.80
CA LEU A 103 -0.53 -1.19 -8.38
C LEU A 103 0.84 -0.83 -8.93
N ILE A 104 1.86 -1.61 -8.54
CA ILE A 104 3.22 -1.52 -9.08
C ILE A 104 3.33 -2.51 -10.25
N THR A 105 3.34 -2.01 -11.48
CA THR A 105 3.32 -2.82 -12.69
C THR A 105 4.68 -2.94 -13.37
N ASP A 106 5.78 -2.89 -12.62
CA ASP A 106 7.15 -2.92 -13.13
C ASP A 106 7.65 -4.33 -13.55
N GLY A 107 6.78 -5.34 -13.45
CA GLY A 107 7.11 -6.73 -13.77
C GLY A 107 7.98 -7.46 -12.75
N ILE A 108 8.32 -6.79 -11.63
CA ILE A 108 9.12 -7.32 -10.52
C ILE A 108 8.26 -7.54 -9.28
N HIS A 109 7.50 -6.51 -8.86
CA HIS A 109 6.66 -6.55 -7.67
C HIS A 109 5.41 -7.39 -7.86
N VAL A 110 4.83 -7.35 -9.05
CA VAL A 110 3.63 -8.09 -9.39
C VAL A 110 3.85 -8.82 -10.71
N HIS A 111 3.62 -10.13 -10.72
CA HIS A 111 3.73 -10.94 -11.94
C HIS A 111 2.73 -10.43 -12.99
N PRO A 112 3.10 -10.34 -14.29
CA PRO A 112 2.23 -9.79 -15.34
C PRO A 112 0.86 -10.44 -15.44
N ALA A 113 0.73 -11.74 -15.14
CA ALA A 113 -0.56 -12.42 -15.08
C ALA A 113 -1.46 -11.88 -13.96
N MET A 114 -0.88 -11.49 -12.80
CA MET A 114 -1.61 -10.90 -11.68
C MET A 114 -1.96 -9.44 -11.96
N VAL A 115 -1.12 -8.73 -12.71
CA VAL A 115 -1.46 -7.38 -13.21
C VAL A 115 -2.71 -7.45 -14.09
N ARG A 116 -2.75 -8.37 -15.07
CA ARG A 116 -3.94 -8.57 -15.92
C ARG A 116 -5.18 -8.94 -15.11
N LEU A 117 -5.03 -9.87 -14.16
CA LEU A 117 -6.13 -10.25 -13.26
C LEU A 117 -6.67 -9.05 -12.46
N ALA A 118 -5.79 -8.18 -11.98
CA ALA A 118 -6.19 -6.99 -11.25
C ALA A 118 -7.02 -6.04 -12.13
N PHE A 119 -6.58 -5.79 -13.37
CA PHE A 119 -7.34 -4.95 -14.32
C PHE A 119 -8.67 -5.59 -14.71
N GLU A 120 -8.73 -6.90 -14.94
CA GLU A 120 -9.98 -7.62 -15.23
C GLU A 120 -10.97 -7.55 -14.06
N ALA A 121 -10.48 -7.69 -12.83
CA ALA A 121 -11.34 -7.71 -11.64
C ALA A 121 -11.78 -6.31 -11.17
N LEU A 122 -10.92 -5.31 -11.32
CA LEU A 122 -11.14 -3.95 -10.83
C LEU A 122 -11.66 -2.99 -11.91
N GLY A 123 -11.29 -3.22 -13.16
CA GLY A 123 -11.48 -2.26 -14.26
C GLY A 123 -10.42 -1.15 -14.25
N GLU A 124 -10.33 -0.43 -15.36
CA GLU A 124 -9.34 0.66 -15.57
C GLU A 124 -9.56 1.82 -14.59
N ASP A 125 -10.82 2.12 -14.31
CA ASP A 125 -11.21 3.29 -13.50
C ASP A 125 -10.81 3.19 -12.01
N ARG A 126 -10.50 1.99 -11.53
CA ARG A 126 -10.14 1.76 -10.12
C ARG A 126 -8.68 1.43 -9.88
N VAL A 127 -7.87 1.27 -10.93
CA VAL A 127 -6.43 0.99 -10.81
C VAL A 127 -5.64 2.28 -10.91
N ILE A 128 -4.75 2.51 -9.95
CA ILE A 128 -3.83 3.64 -9.90
C ILE A 128 -2.42 3.08 -10.06
N LEU A 129 -1.72 3.45 -11.11
CA LEU A 129 -0.32 3.05 -11.30
C LEU A 129 0.57 3.85 -10.35
N ILE A 130 1.36 3.13 -9.58
CA ILE A 130 2.39 3.70 -8.72
C ILE A 130 3.73 2.98 -8.96
N SER A 131 4.81 3.61 -8.58
CA SER A 131 6.15 3.00 -8.67
C SER A 131 6.71 2.57 -7.31
N ASP A 132 6.25 3.16 -6.21
CA ASP A 132 6.84 2.97 -4.88
C ASP A 132 8.36 3.19 -4.87
N SER A 133 8.83 4.21 -5.63
CA SER A 133 10.23 4.50 -5.87
C SER A 133 10.97 4.92 -4.61
N LEU A 134 12.12 4.32 -4.38
CA LEU A 134 13.06 4.69 -3.34
C LEU A 134 14.02 5.81 -3.79
N ARG A 135 14.76 6.38 -2.82
CA ARG A 135 15.83 7.34 -3.08
C ARG A 135 16.95 6.78 -3.97
N SER A 136 17.07 5.46 -4.07
CA SER A 136 18.04 4.77 -4.93
C SER A 136 17.60 4.64 -6.40
N THR A 137 16.37 5.07 -6.73
CA THR A 137 15.90 5.09 -8.12
C THR A 137 16.74 6.03 -8.97
N GLY A 138 17.26 5.52 -10.10
CA GLY A 138 18.16 6.27 -10.96
C GLY A 138 19.63 6.37 -10.47
N MET A 139 19.93 5.85 -9.29
CA MET A 139 21.28 5.82 -8.73
C MET A 139 22.06 4.56 -9.17
N PRO A 140 23.41 4.54 -9.06
CA PRO A 140 24.21 3.34 -9.28
C PRO A 140 23.80 2.17 -8.39
N ASP A 141 24.25 0.95 -8.73
CA ASP A 141 24.12 -0.20 -7.84
C ASP A 141 24.94 0.01 -6.55
N GLY A 142 24.42 -0.43 -5.42
CA GLY A 142 25.05 -0.23 -4.11
C GLY A 142 24.11 -0.30 -2.94
N LEU A 143 24.61 0.07 -1.78
CA LEU A 143 23.87 0.09 -0.51
C LEU A 143 23.25 1.47 -0.26
N TYR A 144 22.00 1.45 0.22
CA TYR A 144 21.20 2.65 0.51
C TYR A 144 20.45 2.48 1.81
N ASP A 145 19.93 3.58 2.34
CA ASP A 145 19.07 3.59 3.53
C ASP A 145 17.59 3.73 3.14
N LEU A 146 16.75 2.89 3.73
CA LEU A 146 15.30 2.95 3.70
C LEU A 146 14.75 3.06 5.13
N GLY A 147 14.60 4.29 5.62
CA GLY A 147 14.00 4.52 6.94
C GLY A 147 14.77 3.84 8.09
N GLY A 148 16.10 3.82 8.04
CA GLY A 148 16.97 3.18 9.01
C GLY A 148 17.20 1.68 8.77
N GLN A 149 16.73 1.14 7.66
CA GLN A 149 17.04 -0.21 7.19
C GLN A 149 17.97 -0.14 5.98
N GLU A 150 18.99 -0.98 5.96
CA GLU A 150 19.89 -1.07 4.82
C GLU A 150 19.27 -1.89 3.69
N VAL A 151 19.31 -1.35 2.48
CA VAL A 151 18.85 -2.00 1.26
C VAL A 151 19.96 -2.05 0.23
N GLU A 152 20.02 -3.12 -0.53
CA GLU A 152 20.94 -3.29 -1.65
C GLU A 152 20.19 -3.15 -2.98
N LYS A 153 20.62 -2.19 -3.80
CA LYS A 153 20.18 -2.05 -5.18
C LYS A 153 21.11 -2.82 -6.10
N LYS A 154 20.54 -3.70 -6.93
CA LYS A 154 21.21 -4.40 -8.03
C LYS A 154 20.32 -4.37 -9.27
N GLY A 155 20.72 -3.58 -10.27
CA GLY A 155 19.93 -3.41 -11.50
C GLY A 155 18.53 -2.85 -11.18
N LYS A 156 17.50 -3.61 -11.51
CA LYS A 156 16.08 -3.25 -11.25
C LYS A 156 15.53 -3.77 -9.91
N HIS A 157 16.34 -4.44 -9.10
CA HIS A 157 15.93 -4.99 -7.80
C HIS A 157 16.47 -4.14 -6.66
N CYS A 158 15.68 -3.98 -5.62
CA CYS A 158 16.09 -3.45 -4.34
C CYS A 158 15.60 -4.40 -3.22
N THR A 159 16.51 -4.85 -2.38
CA THR A 159 16.20 -5.83 -1.34
C THR A 159 16.78 -5.41 0.00
N LEU A 160 16.08 -5.76 1.08
CA LEU A 160 16.62 -5.64 2.44
C LEU A 160 17.85 -6.52 2.59
N THR A 161 18.98 -5.98 3.07
CA THR A 161 20.19 -6.76 3.33
C THR A 161 20.00 -7.79 4.45
N SER A 162 19.04 -7.54 5.35
CA SER A 162 18.77 -8.39 6.51
C SER A 162 18.09 -9.72 6.18
N ASN A 163 17.27 -9.78 5.12
CA ASN A 163 16.48 -10.99 4.81
C ASN A 163 16.20 -11.22 3.31
N GLY A 164 16.72 -10.35 2.43
CA GLY A 164 16.56 -10.46 0.98
C GLY A 164 15.15 -10.15 0.45
N ALA A 165 14.23 -9.69 1.29
CA ALA A 165 12.90 -9.30 0.84
C ALA A 165 12.96 -8.05 -0.06
N LEU A 166 12.11 -7.99 -1.08
CA LEU A 166 11.92 -6.76 -1.85
C LEU A 166 11.51 -5.62 -0.93
N ALA A 167 12.10 -4.45 -1.14
CA ALA A 167 11.90 -3.28 -0.29
C ALA A 167 11.79 -2.03 -1.14
N GLY A 168 10.57 -1.58 -1.37
CA GLY A 168 10.26 -0.51 -2.30
C GLY A 168 10.78 -0.81 -3.71
N SER A 169 10.73 0.16 -4.61
CA SER A 169 11.08 0.00 -6.01
C SER A 169 12.25 0.89 -6.41
N VAL A 170 12.98 0.49 -7.43
CA VAL A 170 13.93 1.33 -8.18
C VAL A 170 13.43 1.66 -9.58
N SER A 171 12.19 1.28 -9.89
CA SER A 171 11.45 1.64 -11.09
C SER A 171 10.79 3.00 -10.91
N ASN A 172 10.54 3.72 -12.00
CA ASN A 172 9.73 4.92 -11.99
C ASN A 172 8.33 4.64 -12.58
N VAL A 173 7.42 5.61 -12.51
CA VAL A 173 6.03 5.42 -13.02
C VAL A 173 6.01 5.16 -14.52
N TYR A 174 6.96 5.69 -15.28
CA TYR A 174 7.06 5.41 -16.71
C TYR A 174 7.43 3.94 -16.99
N ASP A 175 8.32 3.35 -16.20
CA ASP A 175 8.61 1.91 -16.28
C ASP A 175 7.33 1.10 -16.03
N CYS A 176 6.55 1.48 -15.02
CA CYS A 176 5.28 0.82 -14.69
C CYS A 176 4.21 0.97 -15.79
N LEU A 177 4.25 2.06 -16.56
CA LEU A 177 3.32 2.29 -17.67
C LEU A 177 3.68 1.47 -18.89
N CYS A 178 4.97 1.18 -19.11
CA CYS A 178 5.47 0.50 -20.31
C CYS A 178 5.56 -1.03 -20.18
N THR A 179 5.31 -1.60 -19.00
CA THR A 179 5.33 -3.04 -18.76
C THR A 179 3.98 -3.67 -19.01
#